data_422a5ac4714903b8d46df4abe2673a7d
#
_entry.id   422a5ac4714903b8d46df4abe2673a7d
#
_cell.length_a   1.000
_cell.length_b   1.000
_cell.length_c   1.000
_cell.angle_alpha   90.00
_cell.angle_beta   90.00
_cell.angle_gamma   90.00
#
_symmetry.space_group_name_H-M   'P 1'
#
loop_
_entity.id
_entity.type
_entity.pdbx_description
1 polymer ?
#
loop_
_entity_poly.entity_id
_entity_poly.type
_entity_poly.pdbx_seq_one_letter_code
_entity_poly.pdbx_strand_id
1 'polypeptide(L)'
;MHLPALRFGKPYESLERETLVHFLSGEPVAEVSQVGGAMLGRDLARHAAAARESLLAIEPEEVVERLQSAGNLYALGTVEVGGEPQSADDFVRLQSATTGLPESLCRANMKKNLFVLSNMDRMLDALSRGLDPAILWRGYGREHREVIVSYQANSPVLGLVLPSNSPGVHTLWLPVVALGVGLVLRPGSQEPWTPYRMAAAMIEAGIPPEAIGLYPGPTDVAAAVLAGCGRSMIFGSAKTVEQYRGNPRVQVHGPGFSKIILGDDCVDRWEEYLDVIVESVAANSGRGCINASAVYASRHTEQIAAALAERLGPVAVKPPDDPEASLAAFTVPGVAKAVWEQIERGLEAAGVTHATADFGPRLEEGGRCGWLRPVVVHCSSPDPEIARAEYMFPFVNVVACPQETVLQRIGPTLVATAITDDEAFIRRLIDCTTIDRLNLGPIPTTRLDWLQPHEGNIIEFLYRSRALQLAGEAAAREMPQPAHAAS
;
A
#
# COMPACT_ATOMS: atom_id res chain seq x y z
N MET A 1 6.37 24.84 -10.40
CA MET A 1 5.41 23.81 -10.87
C MET A 1 4.10 23.93 -10.12
N HIS A 2 2.95 23.82 -10.83
CA HIS A 2 1.62 23.79 -10.22
C HIS A 2 0.92 22.48 -10.61
N LEU A 3 0.32 21.81 -9.63
CA LEU A 3 -0.43 20.56 -9.80
C LEU A 3 -1.95 20.87 -9.72
N PRO A 4 -2.67 20.92 -10.86
CA PRO A 4 -4.11 21.15 -10.87
C PRO A 4 -4.87 19.91 -10.38
N ALA A 5 -6.06 20.03 -9.82
CA ALA A 5 -6.95 18.90 -9.66
C ALA A 5 -7.42 18.36 -11.01
N LEU A 6 -7.75 17.07 -11.09
CA LEU A 6 -8.33 16.46 -12.29
C LEU A 6 -9.80 16.08 -11.99
N ARG A 7 -10.73 16.82 -12.52
CA ARG A 7 -12.17 16.56 -12.37
C ARG A 7 -12.63 15.60 -13.48
N PHE A 8 -12.46 14.30 -13.24
CA PHE A 8 -12.68 13.26 -14.24
C PHE A 8 -11.97 13.61 -15.56
N GLY A 9 -10.63 13.68 -15.48
CA GLY A 9 -9.73 13.99 -16.59
C GLY A 9 -9.61 15.46 -16.96
N LYS A 10 -10.49 16.35 -16.46
CA LYS A 10 -10.43 17.78 -16.78
C LYS A 10 -9.59 18.54 -15.77
N PRO A 11 -8.46 19.17 -16.17
CA PRO A 11 -7.66 19.99 -15.26
C PRO A 11 -8.51 21.12 -14.65
N TYR A 12 -8.31 21.35 -13.36
CA TYR A 12 -8.99 22.40 -12.62
C TYR A 12 -8.00 23.10 -11.67
N GLU A 13 -7.77 24.37 -11.91
CA GLU A 13 -6.96 25.21 -11.04
C GLU A 13 -7.86 25.86 -9.98
N SER A 14 -7.58 25.57 -8.72
CA SER A 14 -8.26 26.20 -7.59
C SER A 14 -7.55 27.51 -7.20
N LEU A 15 -8.34 28.43 -6.64
CA LEU A 15 -7.78 29.60 -5.94
C LEU A 15 -7.11 29.20 -4.62
N GLU A 16 -7.63 28.15 -3.98
CA GLU A 16 -6.98 27.58 -2.80
C GLU A 16 -5.88 26.62 -3.24
N ARG A 17 -4.68 26.84 -2.73
CA ARG A 17 -3.49 26.04 -3.04
C ARG A 17 -2.74 25.68 -1.78
N GLU A 18 -2.15 24.52 -1.75
CA GLU A 18 -1.21 24.08 -0.72
C GLU A 18 0.20 24.06 -1.31
N THR A 19 1.15 24.69 -0.62
CA THR A 19 2.55 24.69 -1.03
C THR A 19 3.25 23.46 -0.46
N LEU A 20 3.76 22.61 -1.34
CA LEU A 20 4.69 21.56 -0.98
C LEU A 20 6.07 22.17 -0.78
N VAL A 21 6.71 21.79 0.32
CA VAL A 21 8.03 22.32 0.67
C VAL A 21 9.05 21.19 0.76
N HIS A 22 10.28 21.52 0.46
CA HIS A 22 11.41 20.62 0.65
C HIS A 22 11.59 20.32 2.14
N PHE A 23 11.65 19.04 2.49
CA PHE A 23 11.58 18.58 3.88
C PHE A 23 12.74 19.09 4.75
N LEU A 24 13.92 19.36 4.18
CA LEU A 24 15.08 19.92 4.89
C LEU A 24 15.09 21.45 4.89
N SER A 25 15.08 22.08 3.69
CA SER A 25 15.26 23.54 3.56
C SER A 25 13.99 24.32 3.83
N GLY A 26 12.81 23.72 3.62
CA GLY A 26 11.53 24.41 3.66
C GLY A 26 11.25 25.28 2.42
N GLU A 27 12.10 25.23 1.42
CA GLU A 27 11.86 25.94 0.17
C GLU A 27 10.67 25.37 -0.60
N PRO A 28 9.88 26.20 -1.28
CA PRO A 28 8.77 25.75 -2.09
C PRO A 28 9.25 24.81 -3.22
N VAL A 29 8.57 23.67 -3.37
CA VAL A 29 8.81 22.68 -4.43
C VAL A 29 7.72 22.75 -5.49
N ALA A 30 6.45 22.81 -5.07
CA ALA A 30 5.30 22.89 -5.94
C ALA A 30 4.09 23.48 -5.21
N GLU A 31 3.10 23.94 -5.97
CA GLU A 31 1.77 24.28 -5.47
C GLU A 31 0.76 23.22 -5.92
N VAL A 32 -0.15 22.83 -5.07
CA VAL A 32 -1.20 21.83 -5.35
C VAL A 32 -2.56 22.50 -5.17
N SER A 33 -3.38 22.52 -6.22
CA SER A 33 -4.78 22.97 -6.14
C SER A 33 -5.55 22.19 -5.09
N GLN A 34 -6.24 22.87 -4.19
CA GLN A 34 -7.09 22.24 -3.19
C GLN A 34 -8.56 22.36 -3.60
N VAL A 35 -9.34 21.29 -3.42
CA VAL A 35 -10.78 21.28 -3.69
C VAL A 35 -11.57 20.98 -2.42
N GLY A 36 -12.86 21.32 -2.40
CA GLY A 36 -13.73 21.00 -1.27
C GLY A 36 -14.58 19.74 -1.54
N GLY A 37 -14.97 19.03 -0.48
CA GLY A 37 -15.77 17.81 -0.56
C GLY A 37 -17.12 17.99 -1.28
N ALA A 38 -17.74 19.17 -1.21
CA ALA A 38 -18.96 19.48 -1.94
C ALA A 38 -18.77 19.51 -3.46
N MET A 39 -17.59 19.90 -3.95
CA MET A 39 -17.25 19.82 -5.38
C MET A 39 -17.16 18.37 -5.81
N LEU A 40 -16.39 17.57 -5.09
CA LEU A 40 -16.27 16.14 -5.36
C LEU A 40 -17.63 15.43 -5.35
N GLY A 41 -18.49 15.72 -4.37
CA GLY A 41 -19.83 15.12 -4.31
C GLY A 41 -20.68 15.41 -5.56
N ARG A 42 -20.62 16.64 -6.09
CA ARG A 42 -21.30 17.00 -7.35
C ARG A 42 -20.69 16.30 -8.57
N ASP A 43 -19.38 16.17 -8.60
CA ASP A 43 -18.68 15.51 -9.71
C ASP A 43 -18.95 14.01 -9.72
N LEU A 44 -18.95 13.35 -8.57
CA LEU A 44 -19.34 11.94 -8.44
C LEU A 44 -20.77 11.70 -8.95
N ALA A 45 -21.73 12.53 -8.54
CA ALA A 45 -23.12 12.40 -8.97
C ALA A 45 -23.30 12.55 -10.49
N ARG A 46 -22.41 13.30 -11.16
CA ARG A 46 -22.53 13.61 -12.60
C ARG A 46 -21.69 12.69 -13.48
N HIS A 47 -20.52 12.24 -13.01
CA HIS A 47 -19.48 11.67 -13.85
C HIS A 47 -19.09 10.24 -13.50
N ALA A 48 -19.45 9.73 -12.30
CA ALA A 48 -19.01 8.40 -11.89
C ALA A 48 -19.49 7.27 -12.82
N ALA A 49 -20.72 7.33 -13.34
CA ALA A 49 -21.23 6.34 -14.29
C ALA A 49 -20.47 6.42 -15.63
N ALA A 50 -20.29 7.63 -16.16
CA ALA A 50 -19.57 7.87 -17.42
C ALA A 50 -18.10 7.43 -17.34
N ALA A 51 -17.47 7.53 -16.16
CA ALA A 51 -16.12 7.04 -15.94
C ALA A 51 -16.01 5.52 -16.17
N ARG A 52 -16.97 4.74 -15.72
CA ARG A 52 -17.04 3.32 -16.01
C ARG A 52 -17.38 3.05 -17.47
N GLU A 53 -18.37 3.75 -18.03
CA GLU A 53 -18.82 3.58 -19.39
C GLU A 53 -17.68 3.83 -20.39
N SER A 54 -16.82 4.83 -20.16
CA SER A 54 -15.67 5.13 -21.00
C SER A 54 -14.64 3.99 -21.04
N LEU A 55 -14.44 3.28 -19.90
CA LEU A 55 -13.59 2.09 -19.86
C LEU A 55 -14.23 0.92 -20.59
N LEU A 56 -15.53 0.67 -20.34
CA LEU A 56 -16.25 -0.46 -20.97
C LEU A 56 -16.44 -0.29 -22.48
N ALA A 57 -16.17 0.89 -23.05
CA ALA A 57 -16.15 1.12 -24.48
C ALA A 57 -14.88 0.62 -25.17
N ILE A 58 -13.90 0.13 -24.41
CA ILE A 58 -12.62 -0.43 -24.90
C ILE A 58 -12.61 -1.92 -24.59
N GLU A 59 -12.03 -2.74 -25.45
CA GLU A 59 -11.90 -4.17 -25.15
C GLU A 59 -10.96 -4.40 -23.94
N PRO A 60 -11.25 -5.37 -23.05
CA PRO A 60 -10.48 -5.56 -21.81
C PRO A 60 -8.99 -5.81 -22.06
N GLU A 61 -8.65 -6.55 -23.10
CA GLU A 61 -7.28 -6.86 -23.49
C GLU A 61 -6.52 -5.58 -23.89
N GLU A 62 -7.18 -4.67 -24.62
CA GLU A 62 -6.60 -3.38 -25.00
C GLU A 62 -6.38 -2.48 -23.79
N VAL A 63 -7.25 -2.50 -22.80
CA VAL A 63 -7.02 -1.75 -21.53
C VAL A 63 -5.79 -2.28 -20.82
N VAL A 64 -5.58 -3.59 -20.79
CA VAL A 64 -4.37 -4.20 -20.20
C VAL A 64 -3.11 -3.75 -20.96
N GLU A 65 -3.11 -3.76 -22.28
CA GLU A 65 -1.98 -3.29 -23.10
C GLU A 65 -1.66 -1.81 -22.87
N ARG A 66 -2.69 -0.97 -22.74
CA ARG A 66 -2.54 0.45 -22.41
C ARG A 66 -1.95 0.64 -21.01
N LEU A 67 -2.35 -0.16 -20.02
CA LEU A 67 -1.77 -0.12 -18.68
C LEU A 67 -0.31 -0.58 -18.65
N GLN A 68 0.06 -1.58 -19.43
CA GLN A 68 1.45 -2.01 -19.59
C GLN A 68 2.30 -0.88 -20.21
N SER A 69 1.76 -0.20 -21.22
CA SER A 69 2.39 1.00 -21.83
C SER A 69 2.51 2.14 -20.83
N ALA A 70 1.46 2.39 -20.02
CA ALA A 70 1.49 3.37 -18.94
C ALA A 70 2.58 3.07 -17.90
N GLY A 71 2.84 1.80 -17.61
CA GLY A 71 3.93 1.37 -16.73
C GLY A 71 5.31 1.83 -17.24
N ASN A 72 5.56 1.66 -18.52
CA ASN A 72 6.79 2.12 -19.16
C ASN A 72 6.90 3.65 -19.16
N LEU A 73 5.84 4.36 -19.50
CA LEU A 73 5.79 5.82 -19.42
C LEU A 73 6.04 6.32 -17.98
N TYR A 74 5.37 5.72 -17.01
CA TYR A 74 5.53 6.06 -15.60
C TYR A 74 6.96 5.87 -15.11
N ALA A 75 7.60 4.76 -15.42
CA ALA A 75 8.89 4.41 -14.82
C ALA A 75 10.11 4.86 -15.63
N LEU A 76 9.97 5.01 -16.94
CA LEU A 76 11.09 5.26 -17.86
C LEU A 76 10.89 6.49 -18.76
N GLY A 77 9.63 6.90 -18.97
CA GLY A 77 9.29 7.99 -19.88
C GLY A 77 9.39 9.37 -19.24
N THR A 78 9.23 10.39 -20.10
CA THR A 78 8.92 11.76 -19.71
C THR A 78 7.44 11.99 -19.96
N VAL A 79 6.68 12.31 -18.92
CA VAL A 79 5.24 12.57 -19.00
C VAL A 79 4.95 14.01 -18.57
N GLU A 80 3.88 14.59 -19.08
CA GLU A 80 3.47 15.93 -18.68
C GLU A 80 2.73 15.89 -17.34
N VAL A 81 3.28 16.55 -16.32
CA VAL A 81 2.68 16.66 -14.99
C VAL A 81 2.56 18.14 -14.63
N GLY A 82 1.34 18.62 -14.41
CA GLY A 82 1.12 20.04 -14.10
C GLY A 82 1.52 21.01 -15.23
N GLY A 83 1.43 20.59 -16.49
CA GLY A 83 1.81 21.37 -17.65
C GLY A 83 3.33 21.45 -17.92
N GLU A 84 4.11 20.66 -17.19
CA GLU A 84 5.58 20.62 -17.34
C GLU A 84 6.04 19.19 -17.63
N PRO A 85 7.05 18.99 -18.51
CA PRO A 85 7.62 17.66 -18.75
C PRO A 85 8.36 17.19 -17.50
N GLN A 86 8.05 15.97 -17.03
CA GLN A 86 8.66 15.35 -15.86
C GLN A 86 9.30 14.02 -16.26
N SER A 87 10.63 13.96 -16.24
CA SER A 87 11.36 12.70 -16.39
C SER A 87 11.20 11.79 -15.16
N ALA A 88 11.61 10.53 -15.26
CA ALA A 88 11.67 9.63 -14.14
C ALA A 88 12.58 10.12 -13.01
N ASP A 89 13.70 10.78 -13.37
CA ASP A 89 14.63 11.35 -12.40
C ASP A 89 14.07 12.60 -11.71
N ASP A 90 13.35 13.47 -12.45
CA ASP A 90 12.64 14.60 -11.85
C ASP A 90 11.59 14.14 -10.84
N PHE A 91 10.82 13.13 -11.21
CA PHE A 91 9.84 12.52 -10.29
C PHE A 91 10.49 12.01 -9.01
N VAL A 92 11.61 11.28 -9.11
CA VAL A 92 12.32 10.74 -7.94
C VAL A 92 12.81 11.85 -7.04
N ARG A 93 13.43 12.90 -7.60
CA ARG A 93 13.90 14.07 -6.84
C ARG A 93 12.76 14.81 -6.14
N LEU A 94 11.66 15.07 -6.85
CA LEU A 94 10.50 15.77 -6.29
C LEU A 94 9.82 14.95 -5.18
N GLN A 95 9.66 13.64 -5.38
CA GLN A 95 9.11 12.73 -4.38
C GLN A 95 10.00 12.67 -3.14
N SER A 96 11.32 12.53 -3.31
CA SER A 96 12.28 12.55 -2.21
C SER A 96 12.23 13.88 -1.45
N ALA A 97 12.21 15.00 -2.18
CA ALA A 97 12.21 16.35 -1.62
C ALA A 97 11.03 16.63 -0.67
N THR A 98 9.86 16.04 -0.90
CA THR A 98 8.67 16.30 -0.08
C THR A 98 8.36 15.20 0.93
N THR A 99 8.75 13.95 0.65
CA THR A 99 8.44 12.80 1.53
C THR A 99 9.56 12.46 2.50
N GLY A 100 10.77 12.96 2.26
CA GLY A 100 11.97 12.58 3.02
C GLY A 100 12.43 11.14 2.79
N LEU A 101 11.90 10.45 1.77
CA LEU A 101 12.40 9.14 1.34
C LEU A 101 13.73 9.34 0.58
N PRO A 102 14.76 8.54 0.84
CA PRO A 102 15.92 8.44 -0.04
C PRO A 102 15.53 8.17 -1.49
N GLU A 103 16.25 8.77 -2.45
CA GLU A 103 15.99 8.57 -3.88
C GLU A 103 16.07 7.08 -4.29
N SER A 104 16.98 6.33 -3.69
CA SER A 104 17.08 4.87 -3.89
C SER A 104 15.78 4.14 -3.55
N LEU A 105 15.10 4.54 -2.47
CA LEU A 105 13.82 3.97 -2.04
C LEU A 105 12.65 4.47 -2.91
N CYS A 106 12.69 5.73 -3.38
CA CYS A 106 11.72 6.22 -4.37
C CYS A 106 11.79 5.38 -5.65
N ARG A 107 12.98 5.11 -6.17
CA ARG A 107 13.20 4.23 -7.35
C ARG A 107 12.75 2.79 -7.09
N ALA A 108 13.01 2.25 -5.90
CA ALA A 108 12.55 0.91 -5.54
C ALA A 108 11.03 0.79 -5.53
N ASN A 109 10.32 1.80 -4.99
CA ASN A 109 8.85 1.84 -5.02
C ASN A 109 8.31 2.04 -6.45
N MET A 110 8.98 2.87 -7.27
CA MET A 110 8.63 3.01 -8.69
C MET A 110 8.72 1.67 -9.44
N LYS A 111 9.78 0.87 -9.18
CA LYS A 111 9.93 -0.46 -9.78
C LYS A 111 8.80 -1.42 -9.37
N LYS A 112 8.28 -1.33 -8.14
CA LYS A 112 7.12 -2.14 -7.71
C LYS A 112 5.87 -1.79 -8.51
N ASN A 113 5.59 -0.51 -8.70
CA ASN A 113 4.47 -0.05 -9.52
C ASN A 113 4.62 -0.48 -10.98
N LEU A 114 5.82 -0.35 -11.56
CA LEU A 114 6.12 -0.83 -12.91
C LEU A 114 5.87 -2.34 -13.03
N PHE A 115 6.34 -3.13 -12.06
CA PHE A 115 6.16 -4.58 -12.08
C PHE A 115 4.67 -4.96 -12.16
N VAL A 116 3.82 -4.31 -11.35
CA VAL A 116 2.38 -4.57 -11.34
C VAL A 116 1.76 -4.22 -12.70
N LEU A 117 2.06 -3.04 -13.24
CA LEU A 117 1.52 -2.62 -14.54
C LEU A 117 2.00 -3.52 -15.68
N SER A 118 3.28 -3.91 -15.68
CA SER A 118 3.86 -4.76 -16.74
C SER A 118 3.40 -6.21 -16.71
N ASN A 119 2.82 -6.68 -15.59
CA ASN A 119 2.33 -8.05 -15.42
C ASN A 119 0.81 -8.08 -15.13
N MET A 120 0.08 -7.08 -15.60
CA MET A 120 -1.33 -6.89 -15.29
C MET A 120 -2.19 -8.10 -15.71
N ASP A 121 -1.94 -8.65 -16.88
CA ASP A 121 -2.60 -9.84 -17.40
C ASP A 121 -2.48 -11.04 -16.43
N ARG A 122 -1.26 -11.36 -16.02
CA ARG A 122 -0.98 -12.45 -15.09
C ARG A 122 -1.62 -12.23 -13.71
N MET A 123 -1.63 -10.97 -13.27
CA MET A 123 -2.24 -10.63 -11.98
C MET A 123 -3.75 -10.78 -12.02
N LEU A 124 -4.39 -10.34 -13.08
CA LEU A 124 -5.83 -10.49 -13.25
C LEU A 124 -6.23 -11.97 -13.33
N ASP A 125 -5.50 -12.78 -14.09
CA ASP A 125 -5.73 -14.23 -14.16
C ASP A 125 -5.62 -14.90 -12.77
N ALA A 126 -4.56 -14.59 -12.03
CA ALA A 126 -4.33 -15.14 -10.71
C ALA A 126 -5.40 -14.69 -9.69
N LEU A 127 -5.77 -13.40 -9.68
CA LEU A 127 -6.76 -12.86 -8.75
C LEU A 127 -8.19 -13.28 -9.09
N SER A 128 -8.49 -13.54 -10.37
CA SER A 128 -9.79 -14.07 -10.82
C SER A 128 -9.98 -15.54 -10.51
N ARG A 129 -8.91 -16.24 -10.07
CA ARG A 129 -8.93 -17.68 -9.74
C ARG A 129 -9.39 -18.55 -10.90
N GLY A 130 -8.98 -18.18 -12.13
CA GLY A 130 -9.31 -18.90 -13.35
C GLY A 130 -10.65 -18.52 -13.96
N LEU A 131 -11.36 -17.52 -13.41
CA LEU A 131 -12.48 -16.89 -14.09
C LEU A 131 -11.90 -15.97 -15.18
N ASP A 132 -12.43 -16.08 -16.40
CA ASP A 132 -12.08 -15.14 -17.48
C ASP A 132 -12.42 -13.69 -17.05
N PRO A 133 -11.43 -12.79 -16.93
CA PRO A 133 -11.68 -11.42 -16.53
C PRO A 133 -12.67 -10.67 -17.42
N ALA A 134 -12.80 -11.04 -18.70
CA ALA A 134 -13.78 -10.48 -19.63
C ALA A 134 -15.24 -10.70 -19.16
N ILE A 135 -15.50 -11.72 -18.34
CA ILE A 135 -16.82 -11.96 -17.73
C ILE A 135 -17.18 -10.84 -16.76
N LEU A 136 -16.21 -10.31 -16.01
CA LEU A 136 -16.42 -9.15 -15.13
C LEU A 136 -16.76 -7.89 -15.91
N TRP A 137 -16.11 -7.72 -17.06
CA TRP A 137 -16.30 -6.61 -18.00
C TRP A 137 -17.69 -6.63 -18.63
N ARG A 138 -18.05 -7.79 -19.19
CA ARG A 138 -19.35 -8.02 -19.88
C ARG A 138 -20.52 -8.20 -18.90
N GLY A 139 -20.24 -8.52 -17.64
CA GLY A 139 -21.23 -8.78 -16.60
C GLY A 139 -21.78 -10.21 -16.56
N TYR A 140 -21.41 -11.08 -17.53
CA TYR A 140 -21.78 -12.49 -17.56
C TYR A 140 -20.91 -13.26 -18.57
N GLY A 141 -20.91 -14.59 -18.43
CA GLY A 141 -20.24 -15.51 -19.33
C GLY A 141 -20.49 -16.95 -18.95
N ARG A 142 -19.70 -17.87 -19.52
CA ARG A 142 -19.72 -19.30 -19.17
C ARG A 142 -18.41 -19.71 -18.54
N GLU A 143 -18.50 -20.42 -17.42
CA GLU A 143 -17.37 -21.10 -16.81
C GLU A 143 -16.98 -22.38 -17.58
N HIS A 144 -15.85 -22.99 -17.20
CA HIS A 144 -15.37 -24.28 -17.76
C HIS A 144 -16.39 -25.42 -17.72
N ARG A 145 -17.41 -25.35 -16.86
CA ARG A 145 -18.47 -26.35 -16.73
C ARG A 145 -19.76 -25.97 -17.46
N GLU A 146 -19.67 -25.05 -18.39
CA GLU A 146 -20.83 -24.50 -19.12
C GLU A 146 -21.89 -23.83 -18.20
N VAL A 147 -21.55 -23.56 -16.94
CA VAL A 147 -22.42 -22.85 -16.03
C VAL A 147 -22.41 -21.35 -16.38
N ILE A 148 -23.61 -20.78 -16.54
CA ILE A 148 -23.74 -19.33 -16.72
C ILE A 148 -23.43 -18.62 -15.41
N VAL A 149 -22.45 -17.75 -15.45
CA VAL A 149 -22.07 -16.89 -14.31
C VAL A 149 -22.32 -15.43 -14.66
N SER A 150 -22.75 -14.65 -13.69
CA SER A 150 -22.95 -13.22 -13.85
C SER A 150 -22.39 -12.45 -12.67
N TYR A 151 -21.73 -11.33 -12.98
CA TYR A 151 -21.14 -10.43 -12.01
C TYR A 151 -21.63 -9.01 -12.21
N GLN A 152 -21.68 -8.27 -11.11
CA GLN A 152 -22.07 -6.87 -11.11
C GLN A 152 -21.05 -6.06 -10.32
N ALA A 153 -20.54 -4.99 -10.92
CA ALA A 153 -19.70 -4.04 -10.19
C ALA A 153 -20.49 -3.39 -9.04
N ASN A 154 -19.89 -3.35 -7.87
CA ASN A 154 -20.48 -2.73 -6.68
C ASN A 154 -20.40 -1.19 -6.72
N SER A 155 -19.54 -0.64 -7.57
CA SER A 155 -19.34 0.80 -7.75
C SER A 155 -18.81 1.07 -9.16
N PRO A 156 -19.22 2.18 -9.81
CA PRO A 156 -18.63 2.60 -11.08
C PRO A 156 -17.20 3.13 -10.92
N VAL A 157 -16.83 3.61 -9.73
CA VAL A 157 -15.50 4.13 -9.39
C VAL A 157 -15.03 3.60 -8.05
N LEU A 158 -13.72 3.39 -7.89
CA LEU A 158 -13.09 3.17 -6.60
C LEU A 158 -12.59 4.49 -6.04
N GLY A 159 -13.00 4.82 -4.81
CA GLY A 159 -12.49 5.97 -4.07
C GLY A 159 -11.24 5.62 -3.28
N LEU A 160 -10.22 6.47 -3.31
CA LEU A 160 -8.92 6.22 -2.68
C LEU A 160 -8.49 7.42 -1.85
N VAL A 161 -8.33 7.22 -0.54
CA VAL A 161 -7.70 8.17 0.38
C VAL A 161 -6.27 7.69 0.62
N LEU A 162 -5.33 8.25 -0.13
CA LEU A 162 -3.96 7.77 -0.24
C LEU A 162 -3.05 8.36 0.85
N PRO A 163 -2.02 7.61 1.29
CA PRO A 163 -1.07 8.05 2.30
C PRO A 163 0.10 8.82 1.68
N SER A 164 0.96 9.38 2.55
CA SER A 164 2.21 10.05 2.14
C SER A 164 3.48 9.26 2.47
N ASN A 165 3.38 8.12 3.16
CA ASN A 165 4.54 7.46 3.77
C ASN A 165 5.20 6.38 2.91
N SER A 166 4.47 5.72 2.04
CA SER A 166 4.99 4.59 1.25
C SER A 166 4.38 4.54 -0.14
N PRO A 167 5.11 5.00 -1.19
CA PRO A 167 4.59 4.97 -2.57
C PRO A 167 4.35 3.55 -3.13
N GLY A 168 4.84 2.51 -2.48
CA GLY A 168 4.58 1.12 -2.88
C GLY A 168 3.12 0.68 -2.72
N VAL A 169 2.31 1.38 -1.92
CA VAL A 169 0.88 1.06 -1.72
C VAL A 169 0.03 1.26 -2.97
N HIS A 170 0.52 2.06 -3.92
CA HIS A 170 -0.21 2.28 -5.18
C HIS A 170 -0.42 0.99 -5.97
N THR A 171 0.44 -0.01 -5.81
CA THR A 171 0.28 -1.34 -6.41
C THR A 171 -1.07 -1.99 -6.11
N LEU A 172 -1.72 -1.67 -5.00
CA LEU A 172 -2.98 -2.29 -4.55
C LEU A 172 -4.19 -1.90 -5.41
N TRP A 173 -4.19 -0.70 -5.99
CA TRP A 173 -5.33 -0.20 -6.77
C TRP A 173 -5.09 -0.16 -8.28
N LEU A 174 -3.84 -0.37 -8.76
CA LEU A 174 -3.55 -0.36 -10.19
C LEU A 174 -4.42 -1.33 -11.02
N PRO A 175 -4.80 -2.53 -10.53
CA PRO A 175 -5.65 -3.44 -11.29
C PRO A 175 -7.09 -2.94 -11.52
N VAL A 176 -7.54 -1.91 -10.80
CA VAL A 176 -8.93 -1.43 -10.80
C VAL A 176 -9.37 -0.98 -12.19
N VAL A 177 -8.51 -0.27 -12.93
CA VAL A 177 -8.80 0.21 -14.28
C VAL A 177 -8.97 -0.97 -15.26
N ALA A 178 -8.11 -1.99 -15.14
CA ALA A 178 -8.21 -3.21 -15.93
C ALA A 178 -9.45 -4.04 -15.58
N LEU A 179 -10.06 -3.81 -14.42
CA LEU A 179 -11.35 -4.38 -14.03
C LEU A 179 -12.55 -3.51 -14.46
N GLY A 180 -12.34 -2.51 -15.33
CA GLY A 180 -13.41 -1.64 -15.85
C GLY A 180 -14.05 -0.76 -14.79
N VAL A 181 -13.33 -0.36 -13.75
CA VAL A 181 -13.78 0.54 -12.70
C VAL A 181 -12.93 1.80 -12.71
N GLY A 182 -13.56 2.99 -12.72
CA GLY A 182 -12.84 4.25 -12.71
C GLY A 182 -12.20 4.55 -11.34
N LEU A 183 -11.38 5.59 -11.28
CA LEU A 183 -10.61 5.99 -10.11
C LEU A 183 -11.01 7.37 -9.61
N VAL A 184 -11.14 7.52 -8.29
CA VAL A 184 -11.26 8.81 -7.60
C VAL A 184 -10.20 8.87 -6.51
N LEU A 185 -9.12 9.60 -6.77
CA LEU A 185 -7.92 9.65 -5.95
C LEU A 185 -7.87 10.92 -5.12
N ARG A 186 -7.78 10.81 -3.81
CA ARG A 186 -7.36 11.89 -2.92
C ARG A 186 -5.92 11.59 -2.51
N PRO A 187 -4.91 12.29 -3.08
CA PRO A 187 -3.50 12.04 -2.81
C PRO A 187 -3.13 12.39 -1.36
N GLY A 188 -2.05 11.78 -0.88
CA GLY A 188 -1.40 12.22 0.35
C GLY A 188 -0.84 13.64 0.19
N SER A 189 -0.90 14.45 1.26
CA SER A 189 -0.50 15.86 1.18
C SER A 189 0.98 16.05 0.85
N GLN A 190 1.86 15.14 1.23
CA GLN A 190 3.30 15.21 0.95
C GLN A 190 3.73 14.33 -0.23
N GLU A 191 2.86 13.44 -0.70
CA GLU A 191 3.11 12.51 -1.80
C GLU A 191 1.97 12.57 -2.85
N PRO A 192 1.78 13.69 -3.55
CA PRO A 192 0.88 13.73 -4.69
C PRO A 192 1.54 13.19 -5.96
N TRP A 193 2.84 13.05 -5.98
CA TRP A 193 3.64 12.79 -7.18
C TRP A 193 3.29 11.49 -7.88
N THR A 194 3.17 10.39 -7.12
CA THR A 194 2.85 9.09 -7.70
C THR A 194 1.46 9.06 -8.34
N PRO A 195 0.36 9.46 -7.68
CA PRO A 195 -0.95 9.47 -8.33
C PRO A 195 -1.04 10.43 -9.51
N TYR A 196 -0.38 11.60 -9.48
CA TYR A 196 -0.37 12.53 -10.61
C TYR A 196 0.38 11.96 -11.81
N ARG A 197 1.62 11.48 -11.60
CA ARG A 197 2.42 10.88 -12.66
C ARG A 197 1.77 9.61 -13.22
N MET A 198 1.14 8.81 -12.36
CA MET A 198 0.42 7.61 -12.78
C MET A 198 -0.79 7.96 -13.64
N ALA A 199 -1.59 8.94 -13.22
CA ALA A 199 -2.73 9.42 -13.99
C ALA A 199 -2.29 9.97 -15.36
N ALA A 200 -1.24 10.78 -15.40
CA ALA A 200 -0.66 11.31 -16.64
C ALA A 200 -0.19 10.17 -17.57
N ALA A 201 0.55 9.20 -17.04
CA ALA A 201 1.04 8.06 -17.82
C ALA A 201 -0.12 7.19 -18.36
N MET A 202 -1.16 6.95 -17.57
CA MET A 202 -2.35 6.21 -18.01
C MET A 202 -3.10 6.94 -19.12
N ILE A 203 -3.30 8.26 -18.99
CA ILE A 203 -3.99 9.07 -20.00
C ILE A 203 -3.17 9.13 -21.30
N GLU A 204 -1.85 9.33 -21.20
CA GLU A 204 -0.96 9.34 -22.37
C GLU A 204 -0.92 7.98 -23.08
N ALA A 205 -1.03 6.88 -22.31
CA ALA A 205 -1.14 5.53 -22.86
C ALA A 205 -2.53 5.21 -23.47
N GLY A 206 -3.48 6.14 -23.41
CA GLY A 206 -4.80 6.00 -24.01
C GLY A 206 -5.91 5.53 -23.08
N ILE A 207 -5.71 5.45 -21.77
CA ILE A 207 -6.81 5.28 -20.81
C ILE A 207 -7.68 6.53 -20.86
N PRO A 208 -9.03 6.40 -20.98
CA PRO A 208 -9.92 7.54 -21.07
C PRO A 208 -9.73 8.50 -19.88
N PRO A 209 -9.47 9.79 -20.12
CA PRO A 209 -9.30 10.76 -19.04
C PRO A 209 -10.49 10.79 -18.07
N GLU A 210 -11.71 10.59 -18.58
CA GLU A 210 -12.95 10.56 -17.81
C GLU A 210 -12.98 9.44 -16.77
N ALA A 211 -12.17 8.41 -16.92
CA ALA A 211 -12.05 7.31 -15.96
C ALA A 211 -11.27 7.70 -14.69
N ILE A 212 -10.57 8.84 -14.69
CA ILE A 212 -9.62 9.23 -13.64
C ILE A 212 -10.00 10.59 -13.06
N GLY A 213 -10.31 10.60 -11.76
CA GLY A 213 -10.49 11.80 -10.95
C GLY A 213 -9.37 11.94 -9.92
N LEU A 214 -8.78 13.14 -9.77
CA LEU A 214 -7.72 13.41 -8.83
C LEU A 214 -8.06 14.70 -8.06
N TYR A 215 -8.37 14.55 -6.78
CA TYR A 215 -8.95 15.55 -5.93
C TYR A 215 -8.11 15.80 -4.67
N PRO A 216 -7.05 16.59 -4.78
CA PRO A 216 -6.31 17.03 -3.59
C PRO A 216 -7.19 17.92 -2.73
N GLY A 217 -7.10 17.76 -1.42
CA GLY A 217 -7.89 18.58 -0.52
C GLY A 217 -7.83 18.10 0.93
N PRO A 218 -8.44 18.87 1.84
CA PRO A 218 -8.45 18.60 3.26
C PRO A 218 -9.33 17.37 3.63
N THR A 219 -9.60 17.19 4.91
CA THR A 219 -10.29 16.01 5.44
C THR A 219 -11.72 15.86 4.92
N ASP A 220 -12.42 16.95 4.58
CA ASP A 220 -13.77 16.91 4.00
C ASP A 220 -13.80 16.22 2.63
N VAL A 221 -12.73 16.35 1.83
CA VAL A 221 -12.59 15.63 0.56
C VAL A 221 -12.44 14.12 0.83
N ALA A 222 -11.62 13.72 1.81
CA ALA A 222 -11.51 12.33 2.20
C ALA A 222 -12.87 11.76 2.65
N ALA A 223 -13.62 12.51 3.46
CA ALA A 223 -14.97 12.15 3.88
C ALA A 223 -15.92 12.01 2.68
N ALA A 224 -15.83 12.92 1.70
CA ALA A 224 -16.65 12.89 0.49
C ALA A 224 -16.31 11.68 -0.40
N VAL A 225 -15.03 11.29 -0.52
CA VAL A 225 -14.60 10.05 -1.20
C VAL A 225 -15.28 8.84 -0.56
N LEU A 226 -15.13 8.69 0.77
CA LEU A 226 -15.61 7.52 1.51
C LEU A 226 -17.14 7.42 1.56
N ALA A 227 -17.84 8.56 1.57
CA ALA A 227 -19.29 8.61 1.55
C ALA A 227 -19.86 8.44 0.13
N GLY A 228 -19.22 9.04 -0.87
CA GLY A 228 -19.74 9.16 -2.22
C GLY A 228 -19.45 7.98 -3.14
N CYS A 229 -18.32 7.30 -2.96
CA CYS A 229 -17.97 6.13 -3.74
C CYS A 229 -18.62 4.86 -3.17
N GLY A 230 -19.13 3.97 -4.04
CA GLY A 230 -19.74 2.70 -3.63
C GLY A 230 -18.74 1.73 -3.02
N ARG A 231 -17.47 1.85 -3.39
CA ARG A 231 -16.31 1.17 -2.81
C ARG A 231 -15.16 2.16 -2.63
N SER A 232 -14.47 2.07 -1.50
CA SER A 232 -13.34 2.96 -1.20
C SER A 232 -12.24 2.23 -0.43
N MET A 233 -11.00 2.70 -0.56
CA MET A 233 -9.88 2.31 0.28
C MET A 233 -9.38 3.53 1.05
N ILE A 234 -9.05 3.35 2.32
CA ILE A 234 -8.43 4.38 3.15
C ILE A 234 -7.15 3.85 3.78
N PHE A 235 -6.10 4.65 3.68
CA PHE A 235 -4.82 4.42 4.33
C PHE A 235 -4.65 5.42 5.47
N GLY A 236 -4.26 4.95 6.65
CA GLY A 236 -4.10 5.86 7.79
C GLY A 236 -3.67 5.20 9.09
N SER A 237 -3.52 6.02 10.13
CA SER A 237 -3.23 5.53 11.48
C SER A 237 -4.38 4.66 12.02
N ALA A 238 -4.11 3.85 13.04
CA ALA A 238 -5.13 3.04 13.71
C ALA A 238 -6.36 3.88 14.09
N LYS A 239 -6.16 5.07 14.66
CA LYS A 239 -7.25 6.00 15.04
C LYS A 239 -8.07 6.45 13.82
N THR A 240 -7.41 6.68 12.67
CA THR A 240 -8.10 7.15 11.46
C THR A 240 -8.96 6.06 10.86
N VAL A 241 -8.47 4.81 10.82
CA VAL A 241 -9.18 3.71 10.15
C VAL A 241 -10.24 3.05 11.02
N GLU A 242 -10.12 3.15 12.35
CA GLU A 242 -11.02 2.49 13.30
C GLU A 242 -12.50 2.85 13.07
N GLN A 243 -12.80 4.10 12.76
CA GLN A 243 -14.16 4.56 12.49
C GLN A 243 -14.82 3.92 11.26
N TYR A 244 -14.03 3.31 10.38
CA TYR A 244 -14.51 2.63 9.17
C TYR A 244 -14.45 1.10 9.28
N ARG A 245 -13.91 0.57 10.38
CA ARG A 245 -13.83 -0.87 10.62
C ARG A 245 -15.23 -1.49 10.62
N GLY A 246 -15.37 -2.59 9.87
CA GLY A 246 -16.66 -3.27 9.70
C GLY A 246 -17.61 -2.63 8.67
N ASN A 247 -17.23 -1.54 8.01
CA ASN A 247 -17.99 -1.01 6.89
C ASN A 247 -17.63 -1.77 5.60
N PRO A 248 -18.53 -2.58 5.01
CA PRO A 248 -18.21 -3.41 3.85
C PRO A 248 -17.94 -2.60 2.57
N ARG A 249 -18.19 -1.30 2.58
CA ARG A 249 -17.90 -0.39 1.46
C ARG A 249 -16.49 0.18 1.53
N VAL A 250 -15.83 0.09 2.68
CA VAL A 250 -14.52 0.70 2.90
C VAL A 250 -13.50 -0.36 3.32
N GLN A 251 -12.51 -0.58 2.49
CA GLN A 251 -11.34 -1.36 2.83
C GLN A 251 -10.35 -0.46 3.59
N VAL A 252 -10.00 -0.86 4.81
CA VAL A 252 -9.13 -0.08 5.69
C VAL A 252 -7.71 -0.64 5.67
N HIS A 253 -6.73 0.24 5.45
CA HIS A 253 -5.32 -0.08 5.45
C HIS A 253 -4.64 0.73 6.58
N GLY A 254 -4.55 0.10 7.74
CA GLY A 254 -3.94 0.66 8.96
C GLY A 254 -2.51 0.16 9.20
N PRO A 255 -2.03 0.25 10.44
CA PRO A 255 -0.81 -0.44 10.88
C PRO A 255 -0.95 -1.94 10.64
N GLY A 256 0.12 -2.56 10.13
CA GLY A 256 0.08 -3.96 9.74
C GLY A 256 0.41 -4.91 10.87
N PHE A 257 1.18 -4.44 11.85
CA PHE A 257 1.69 -5.29 12.94
C PHE A 257 2.28 -6.60 12.42
N SER A 258 3.00 -6.54 11.29
CA SER A 258 3.60 -7.71 10.65
C SER A 258 4.67 -8.33 11.52
N LYS A 259 4.85 -9.65 11.47
CA LYS A 259 5.63 -10.41 12.43
C LYS A 259 6.40 -11.56 11.80
N ILE A 260 7.50 -11.93 12.45
CA ILE A 260 8.20 -13.18 12.20
C ILE A 260 7.99 -14.08 13.44
N ILE A 261 7.72 -15.35 13.21
CA ILE A 261 7.55 -16.38 14.25
C ILE A 261 8.57 -17.48 13.97
N LEU A 262 9.48 -17.71 14.90
CA LEU A 262 10.42 -18.83 14.84
C LEU A 262 9.81 -20.02 15.59
N GLY A 263 9.56 -21.13 14.87
CA GLY A 263 9.08 -22.36 15.46
C GLY A 263 10.12 -23.04 16.36
N ASP A 264 9.65 -23.82 17.31
CA ASP A 264 10.52 -24.53 18.27
C ASP A 264 11.49 -25.52 17.60
N ASP A 265 11.12 -26.02 16.43
CA ASP A 265 11.92 -26.90 15.59
C ASP A 265 13.04 -26.18 14.82
N CYS A 266 12.93 -24.88 14.64
CA CYS A 266 13.85 -24.05 13.86
C CYS A 266 14.64 -23.05 14.71
N VAL A 267 14.14 -22.68 15.89
CA VAL A 267 14.66 -21.55 16.69
C VAL A 267 16.12 -21.72 17.13
N ASP A 268 16.64 -22.94 17.27
CA ASP A 268 18.04 -23.20 17.61
C ASP A 268 19.01 -22.88 16.46
N ARG A 269 18.49 -22.66 15.25
CA ARG A 269 19.25 -22.25 14.05
C ARG A 269 18.89 -20.84 13.64
N TRP A 270 18.53 -19.97 14.58
CA TRP A 270 18.04 -18.60 14.32
C TRP A 270 19.03 -17.75 13.53
N GLU A 271 20.33 -18.00 13.63
CA GLU A 271 21.37 -17.29 12.88
C GLU A 271 21.19 -17.43 11.35
N GLU A 272 20.67 -18.57 10.87
CA GLU A 272 20.41 -18.81 9.45
C GLU A 272 19.31 -17.88 8.90
N TYR A 273 18.48 -17.32 9.78
CA TYR A 273 17.31 -16.49 9.40
C TYR A 273 17.54 -15.00 9.65
N LEU A 274 18.73 -14.60 10.13
CA LEU A 274 19.00 -13.22 10.52
C LEU A 274 18.82 -12.25 9.35
N ASP A 275 19.26 -12.60 8.13
CA ASP A 275 19.10 -11.75 6.94
C ASP A 275 17.63 -11.56 6.56
N VAL A 276 16.81 -12.60 6.69
CA VAL A 276 15.35 -12.52 6.47
C VAL A 276 14.69 -11.56 7.46
N ILE A 277 15.13 -11.60 8.73
CA ILE A 277 14.62 -10.73 9.79
C ILE A 277 15.04 -9.28 9.51
N VAL A 278 16.32 -9.03 9.22
CA VAL A 278 16.85 -7.69 8.92
C VAL A 278 16.13 -7.08 7.72
N GLU A 279 15.96 -7.83 6.61
CA GLU A 279 15.22 -7.36 5.44
C GLU A 279 13.76 -7.03 5.79
N SER A 280 13.10 -7.89 6.56
CA SER A 280 11.72 -7.69 6.98
C SER A 280 11.52 -6.42 7.81
N VAL A 281 12.51 -6.03 8.61
CA VAL A 281 12.45 -4.84 9.46
C VAL A 281 12.85 -3.58 8.69
N ALA A 282 13.97 -3.63 7.95
CA ALA A 282 14.63 -2.42 7.44
C ALA A 282 14.21 -2.02 6.01
N ALA A 283 13.63 -2.91 5.21
CA ALA A 283 13.23 -2.60 3.85
C ALA A 283 12.32 -1.35 3.80
N ASN A 284 12.50 -0.52 2.78
CA ASN A 284 11.77 0.73 2.60
C ASN A 284 11.78 1.64 3.85
N SER A 285 12.90 1.65 4.60
CA SER A 285 13.04 2.41 5.85
C SER A 285 12.02 2.05 6.94
N GLY A 286 11.53 0.81 6.98
CA GLY A 286 10.51 0.38 7.94
C GLY A 286 9.14 1.07 7.78
N ARG A 287 8.87 1.71 6.62
CA ARG A 287 7.66 2.54 6.40
C ARG A 287 6.46 1.79 5.82
N GLY A 288 6.59 0.51 5.58
CA GLY A 288 5.48 -0.30 5.07
C GLY A 288 4.73 -1.03 6.19
N CYS A 289 3.42 -1.19 6.07
CA CYS A 289 2.62 -2.05 6.95
C CYS A 289 3.04 -3.54 6.91
N ILE A 290 3.80 -3.93 5.89
CA ILE A 290 4.38 -5.27 5.72
C ILE A 290 5.75 -5.42 6.39
N ASN A 291 6.35 -4.35 6.93
CA ASN A 291 7.58 -4.47 7.70
C ASN A 291 7.33 -5.17 9.04
N ALA A 292 8.21 -6.08 9.41
CA ALA A 292 8.09 -6.79 10.68
C ALA A 292 8.34 -5.84 11.87
N SER A 293 7.35 -5.68 12.72
CA SER A 293 7.43 -4.91 13.97
C SER A 293 7.81 -5.79 15.17
N ALA A 294 7.71 -7.12 15.04
CA ALA A 294 8.11 -8.05 16.09
C ALA A 294 8.62 -9.40 15.54
N VAL A 295 9.53 -10.00 16.29
CA VAL A 295 9.99 -11.38 16.14
C VAL A 295 9.60 -12.14 17.40
N TYR A 296 8.85 -13.21 17.26
CA TYR A 296 8.43 -14.08 18.36
C TYR A 296 9.24 -15.38 18.35
N ALA A 297 9.80 -15.74 19.50
CA ALA A 297 10.53 -16.98 19.68
C ALA A 297 10.38 -17.49 21.12
N SER A 298 10.46 -18.80 21.32
CA SER A 298 10.36 -19.42 22.65
C SER A 298 11.64 -19.32 23.47
N ARG A 299 12.78 -19.17 22.80
CA ARG A 299 14.13 -19.10 23.41
C ARG A 299 15.09 -18.33 22.50
N HIS A 300 16.31 -18.08 22.96
CA HIS A 300 17.38 -17.31 22.28
C HIS A 300 17.02 -15.84 21.98
N THR A 301 15.96 -15.31 22.58
CA THR A 301 15.46 -13.97 22.24
C THR A 301 16.45 -12.86 22.56
N GLU A 302 17.26 -12.97 23.60
CA GLU A 302 18.33 -12.03 23.92
C GLU A 302 19.43 -12.04 22.85
N GLN A 303 19.85 -13.24 22.41
CA GLN A 303 20.87 -13.43 21.39
C GLN A 303 20.37 -12.90 20.04
N ILE A 304 19.12 -13.18 19.66
CA ILE A 304 18.51 -12.66 18.45
C ILE A 304 18.46 -11.13 18.49
N ALA A 305 18.06 -10.54 19.62
CA ALA A 305 18.01 -9.09 19.78
C ALA A 305 19.41 -8.45 19.68
N ALA A 306 20.42 -9.07 20.30
CA ALA A 306 21.80 -8.60 20.21
C ALA A 306 22.33 -8.66 18.77
N ALA A 307 22.14 -9.77 18.06
CA ALA A 307 22.57 -9.92 16.67
C ALA A 307 21.85 -8.94 15.73
N LEU A 308 20.55 -8.69 15.93
CA LEU A 308 19.82 -7.66 15.18
C LEU A 308 20.34 -6.26 15.51
N ALA A 309 20.71 -5.98 16.77
CA ALA A 309 21.29 -4.71 17.16
C ALA A 309 22.66 -4.47 16.50
N GLU A 310 23.49 -5.50 16.37
CA GLU A 310 24.77 -5.42 15.66
C GLU A 310 24.59 -5.10 14.16
N ARG A 311 23.54 -5.64 13.53
CA ARG A 311 23.25 -5.43 12.10
C ARG A 311 22.58 -4.08 11.83
N LEU A 312 21.63 -3.65 12.67
CA LEU A 312 20.81 -2.48 12.47
C LEU A 312 21.34 -1.23 13.19
N GLY A 313 21.96 -1.39 14.34
CA GLY A 313 22.45 -0.30 15.19
C GLY A 313 23.41 0.68 14.51
N PRO A 314 24.38 0.20 13.68
CA PRO A 314 25.30 1.07 12.96
C PRO A 314 24.69 1.90 11.83
N VAL A 315 23.47 1.58 11.37
CA VAL A 315 22.82 2.31 10.26
C VAL A 315 22.66 3.78 10.65
N ALA A 316 23.24 4.65 9.82
CA ALA A 316 23.29 6.10 10.04
C ALA A 316 22.43 6.86 9.02
N VAL A 317 22.04 8.07 9.36
CA VAL A 317 21.41 9.01 8.46
C VAL A 317 22.44 9.43 7.39
N LYS A 318 22.00 9.43 6.14
CA LYS A 318 22.78 9.88 4.97
C LYS A 318 21.97 10.89 4.16
N PRO A 319 22.61 11.72 3.34
CA PRO A 319 21.91 12.57 2.37
C PRO A 319 20.92 11.75 1.52
N PRO A 320 19.74 12.29 1.17
CA PRO A 320 18.71 11.51 0.47
C PRO A 320 19.10 11.06 -0.95
N ASP A 321 20.08 11.73 -1.55
CA ASP A 321 20.68 11.40 -2.86
C ASP A 321 21.88 10.42 -2.77
N ASP A 322 22.34 10.08 -1.55
CA ASP A 322 23.36 9.04 -1.35
C ASP A 322 22.76 7.66 -1.74
N PRO A 323 23.43 6.91 -2.63
CA PRO A 323 22.94 5.57 -3.02
C PRO A 323 22.77 4.58 -1.87
N GLU A 324 23.50 4.77 -0.77
CA GLU A 324 23.43 3.92 0.42
C GLU A 324 22.47 4.48 1.49
N ALA A 325 21.79 5.61 1.22
CA ALA A 325 20.78 6.13 2.13
C ALA A 325 19.61 5.14 2.26
N SER A 326 19.30 4.76 3.49
CA SER A 326 18.26 3.78 3.82
C SER A 326 17.26 4.26 4.86
N LEU A 327 17.49 5.43 5.47
CA LEU A 327 16.63 6.02 6.48
C LEU A 327 15.85 7.20 5.92
N ALA A 328 14.54 7.15 6.02
CA ALA A 328 13.65 8.22 5.62
C ALA A 328 13.40 9.20 6.78
N ALA A 329 13.29 10.50 6.47
CA ALA A 329 13.01 11.54 7.44
C ALA A 329 11.53 11.57 7.84
N PHE A 330 11.25 11.89 9.10
CA PHE A 330 9.95 12.40 9.53
C PHE A 330 9.89 13.88 9.14
N THR A 331 9.11 14.18 8.12
CA THR A 331 9.09 15.51 7.48
C THR A 331 8.24 16.54 8.24
N VAL A 332 7.36 16.08 9.13
CA VAL A 332 6.56 16.97 10.00
C VAL A 332 7.39 17.30 11.24
N PRO A 333 7.62 18.61 11.52
CA PRO A 333 8.41 19.02 12.67
C PRO A 333 7.92 18.43 13.99
N GLY A 334 8.84 17.94 14.83
CA GLY A 334 8.56 17.38 16.15
C GLY A 334 8.03 15.94 16.17
N VAL A 335 7.63 15.35 15.02
CA VAL A 335 7.07 13.99 15.01
C VAL A 335 8.11 12.94 15.38
N ALA A 336 9.33 13.01 14.85
CA ALA A 336 10.40 12.07 15.24
C ALA A 336 10.65 12.09 16.74
N LYS A 337 10.72 13.29 17.34
CA LYS A 337 10.89 13.46 18.78
C LYS A 337 9.72 12.88 19.58
N ALA A 338 8.48 13.15 19.17
CA ALA A 338 7.30 12.62 19.86
C ALA A 338 7.24 11.08 19.81
N VAL A 339 7.64 10.47 18.67
CA VAL A 339 7.75 9.02 18.52
C VAL A 339 8.86 8.49 19.44
N TRP A 340 10.02 9.14 19.47
CA TRP A 340 11.12 8.73 20.33
C TRP A 340 10.74 8.78 21.83
N GLU A 341 10.12 9.87 22.30
CA GLU A 341 9.62 10.00 23.67
C GLU A 341 8.58 8.91 24.02
N GLN A 342 7.78 8.46 23.06
CA GLN A 342 6.87 7.34 23.26
C GLN A 342 7.62 6.01 23.44
N ILE A 343 8.67 5.80 22.64
CA ILE A 343 9.53 4.61 22.75
C ILE A 343 10.25 4.61 24.10
N GLU A 344 10.86 5.73 24.50
CA GLU A 344 11.56 5.85 25.79
C GLU A 344 10.66 5.44 26.96
N ARG A 345 9.42 5.92 27.00
CA ARG A 345 8.46 5.48 28.02
C ARG A 345 8.18 3.97 27.99
N GLY A 346 8.13 3.38 26.80
CA GLY A 346 7.95 1.93 26.63
C GLY A 346 9.15 1.12 27.10
N LEU A 347 10.37 1.68 26.97
CA LEU A 347 11.62 1.04 27.41
C LEU A 347 11.76 0.98 28.93
N GLU A 348 11.02 1.78 29.69
CA GLU A 348 11.01 1.75 31.16
C GLU A 348 10.22 0.55 31.74
N ALA A 349 9.49 -0.19 30.89
CA ALA A 349 8.68 -1.31 31.34
C ALA A 349 9.55 -2.49 31.84
N ALA A 350 9.07 -3.20 32.86
CA ALA A 350 9.76 -4.36 33.40
C ALA A 350 9.91 -5.46 32.32
N GLY A 351 11.10 -6.07 32.23
CA GLY A 351 11.40 -7.11 31.26
C GLY A 351 11.64 -6.60 29.84
N VAL A 352 11.85 -5.30 29.68
CA VAL A 352 12.19 -4.66 28.39
C VAL A 352 13.65 -4.20 28.41
N THR A 353 14.38 -4.46 27.33
CA THR A 353 15.78 -4.05 27.17
C THR A 353 15.97 -3.38 25.81
N HIS A 354 16.63 -2.23 25.79
CA HIS A 354 16.99 -1.49 24.56
C HIS A 354 18.29 -2.06 23.99
N ALA A 355 18.20 -3.02 23.07
CA ALA A 355 19.37 -3.73 22.53
C ALA A 355 20.30 -2.82 21.69
N THR A 356 19.78 -1.76 21.06
CA THR A 356 20.58 -0.79 20.28
C THR A 356 21.09 0.41 21.09
N ALA A 357 21.02 0.40 22.42
CA ALA A 357 21.43 1.52 23.28
C ALA A 357 22.90 1.93 23.08
N ASP A 358 23.79 0.96 22.96
CA ASP A 358 25.24 1.19 22.83
C ASP A 358 25.68 1.76 21.46
N PHE A 359 24.80 1.81 20.48
CA PHE A 359 25.08 2.36 19.15
C PHE A 359 24.84 3.89 19.05
N GLY A 360 24.76 4.58 20.17
CA GLY A 360 24.58 6.05 20.28
C GLY A 360 23.12 6.51 20.13
N PRO A 361 22.89 7.82 20.04
CA PRO A 361 21.56 8.40 19.97
C PRO A 361 20.74 7.83 18.81
N ARG A 362 19.45 7.56 19.06
CA ARG A 362 18.54 7.07 18.01
C ARG A 362 17.80 8.18 17.31
N LEU A 363 17.53 9.31 18.00
CA LEU A 363 16.93 10.52 17.42
C LEU A 363 18.03 11.42 16.85
N GLU A 364 17.90 11.82 15.59
CA GLU A 364 18.70 12.85 14.94
C GLU A 364 17.76 13.96 14.46
N GLU A 365 17.96 15.19 14.94
CA GLU A 365 17.15 16.36 14.57
C GLU A 365 17.88 17.18 13.48
N GLY A 366 17.17 17.46 12.37
CA GLY A 366 17.65 18.20 11.22
C GLY A 366 16.90 19.51 10.92
N GLY A 367 16.65 20.31 11.94
CA GLY A 367 15.92 21.58 11.79
C GLY A 367 14.42 21.36 11.61
N ARG A 368 13.93 21.25 10.37
CA ARG A 368 12.50 21.06 10.07
C ARG A 368 12.02 19.61 10.16
N CYS A 369 12.92 18.68 10.11
CA CYS A 369 12.64 17.24 10.11
C CYS A 369 13.47 16.53 11.15
N GLY A 370 13.23 15.24 11.33
CA GLY A 370 14.05 14.39 12.19
C GLY A 370 14.09 12.96 11.65
N TRP A 371 15.08 12.21 12.07
CA TRP A 371 15.23 10.79 11.77
C TRP A 371 15.24 9.99 13.05
N LEU A 372 14.75 8.77 12.94
CA LEU A 372 14.97 7.75 13.95
C LEU A 372 15.84 6.65 13.33
N ARG A 373 17.02 6.46 13.93
CA ARG A 373 17.91 5.35 13.60
C ARG A 373 17.30 4.05 14.12
N PRO A 374 17.61 2.90 13.52
CA PRO A 374 16.98 1.64 13.87
C PRO A 374 16.98 1.34 15.38
N VAL A 375 15.87 0.84 15.88
CA VAL A 375 15.69 0.47 17.29
C VAL A 375 15.33 -1.01 17.38
N VAL A 376 16.10 -1.75 18.17
CA VAL A 376 15.84 -3.14 18.54
C VAL A 376 15.53 -3.20 20.01
N VAL A 377 14.41 -3.79 20.37
CA VAL A 377 13.96 -3.97 21.76
C VAL A 377 13.83 -5.46 22.05
N HIS A 378 14.36 -5.91 23.16
CA HIS A 378 14.09 -7.25 23.70
C HIS A 378 13.01 -7.17 24.74
N CYS A 379 12.01 -8.06 24.67
CA CYS A 379 10.94 -8.23 25.63
C CYS A 379 10.94 -9.65 26.18
N SER A 380 11.12 -9.80 27.49
CA SER A 380 11.13 -11.12 28.16
C SER A 380 9.76 -11.80 28.24
N SER A 381 8.69 -11.10 27.82
CA SER A 381 7.32 -11.60 27.65
C SER A 381 6.54 -10.73 26.66
N PRO A 382 5.38 -11.17 26.17
CA PRO A 382 4.52 -10.35 25.30
C PRO A 382 3.62 -9.36 26.07
N ASP A 383 3.78 -9.22 27.40
CA ASP A 383 2.90 -8.42 28.24
C ASP A 383 3.16 -6.90 28.16
N PRO A 384 4.41 -6.40 28.09
CA PRO A 384 4.65 -4.98 27.91
C PRO A 384 3.97 -4.42 26.67
N GLU A 385 3.41 -3.22 26.76
CA GLU A 385 2.71 -2.58 25.65
C GLU A 385 3.61 -2.38 24.42
N ILE A 386 4.89 -2.05 24.66
CA ILE A 386 5.88 -1.88 23.59
C ILE A 386 6.11 -3.16 22.78
N ALA A 387 5.93 -4.36 23.35
CA ALA A 387 6.09 -5.64 22.66
C ALA A 387 5.15 -5.79 21.43
N ARG A 388 4.10 -4.97 21.38
CA ARG A 388 3.10 -4.94 20.32
C ARG A 388 3.09 -3.63 19.53
N ALA A 389 4.06 -2.75 19.78
CA ALA A 389 4.16 -1.47 19.10
C ALA A 389 4.68 -1.62 17.66
N GLU A 390 4.19 -0.76 16.77
CA GLU A 390 4.68 -0.57 15.41
C GLU A 390 4.92 0.92 15.17
N TYR A 391 6.04 1.23 14.52
CA TYR A 391 6.40 2.61 14.15
C TYR A 391 6.87 2.67 12.70
N MET A 392 6.75 3.82 12.07
CA MET A 392 7.08 4.07 10.67
C MET A 392 8.57 4.36 10.45
N PHE A 393 9.44 3.52 11.00
CA PHE A 393 10.88 3.48 10.80
C PHE A 393 11.38 2.07 11.21
N PRO A 394 12.66 1.68 10.94
CA PRO A 394 13.16 0.36 11.32
C PRO A 394 13.13 0.15 12.85
N PHE A 395 12.04 -0.40 13.33
CA PHE A 395 11.76 -0.69 14.74
C PHE A 395 11.30 -2.14 14.86
N VAL A 396 11.90 -2.90 15.78
CA VAL A 396 11.53 -4.29 16.01
C VAL A 396 11.63 -4.69 17.48
N ASN A 397 10.62 -5.42 17.93
CA ASN A 397 10.60 -6.10 19.21
C ASN A 397 10.97 -7.58 19.03
N VAL A 398 11.93 -8.09 19.81
CA VAL A 398 12.20 -9.52 19.92
C VAL A 398 11.54 -10.01 21.20
N VAL A 399 10.52 -10.83 21.07
CA VAL A 399 9.60 -11.15 22.16
C VAL A 399 9.69 -12.63 22.53
N ALA A 400 10.00 -12.91 23.79
CA ALA A 400 9.96 -14.26 24.32
C ALA A 400 8.50 -14.72 24.49
N CYS A 401 8.11 -15.76 23.78
CA CYS A 401 6.76 -16.30 23.84
C CYS A 401 6.74 -17.79 23.48
N PRO A 402 6.15 -18.67 24.32
CA PRO A 402 6.01 -20.08 23.98
C PRO A 402 5.18 -20.30 22.72
N GLN A 403 5.58 -21.26 21.88
CA GLN A 403 4.92 -21.58 20.62
C GLN A 403 3.43 -21.96 20.81
N GLU A 404 3.09 -22.59 21.94
CA GLU A 404 1.71 -22.98 22.24
C GLU A 404 0.76 -21.79 22.37
N THR A 405 1.26 -20.63 22.84
CA THR A 405 0.45 -19.45 23.14
C THR A 405 0.63 -18.33 22.13
N VAL A 406 1.62 -18.39 21.25
CA VAL A 406 2.00 -17.29 20.36
C VAL A 406 0.82 -16.76 19.53
N LEU A 407 -0.01 -17.63 18.96
CA LEU A 407 -1.15 -17.24 18.12
C LEU A 407 -2.24 -16.47 18.90
N GLN A 408 -2.30 -16.65 20.22
CA GLN A 408 -3.22 -15.92 21.09
C GLN A 408 -2.67 -14.56 21.48
N ARG A 409 -1.34 -14.34 21.34
CA ARG A 409 -0.60 -13.17 21.81
C ARG A 409 -0.24 -12.18 20.71
N ILE A 410 -0.12 -12.65 19.44
CA ILE A 410 0.28 -11.78 18.32
C ILE A 410 -0.77 -10.74 17.93
N GLY A 411 -2.07 -11.01 18.17
CA GLY A 411 -3.17 -10.13 17.74
C GLY A 411 -3.32 -10.06 16.21
N PRO A 412 -4.07 -9.06 15.69
CA PRO A 412 -4.20 -8.84 14.26
C PRO A 412 -2.84 -8.64 13.60
N THR A 413 -2.62 -9.29 12.46
CA THR A 413 -1.31 -9.35 11.80
C THR A 413 -1.51 -9.38 10.29
N LEU A 414 -1.03 -8.36 9.59
CA LEU A 414 -1.14 -8.29 8.14
C LEU A 414 -0.27 -9.38 7.48
N VAL A 415 1.01 -9.46 7.84
CA VAL A 415 1.90 -10.50 7.33
C VAL A 415 2.54 -11.24 8.50
N ALA A 416 2.33 -12.53 8.59
CA ALA A 416 3.10 -13.43 9.45
C ALA A 416 4.04 -14.28 8.59
N THR A 417 5.35 -14.19 8.86
CA THR A 417 6.31 -15.17 8.37
C THR A 417 6.58 -16.17 9.48
N ALA A 418 6.13 -17.40 9.31
CA ALA A 418 6.40 -18.49 10.24
C ALA A 418 7.50 -19.39 9.67
N ILE A 419 8.63 -19.45 10.37
CA ILE A 419 9.76 -20.30 10.02
C ILE A 419 9.66 -21.56 10.89
N THR A 420 9.09 -22.61 10.32
CA THR A 420 8.84 -23.88 10.99
C THR A 420 8.53 -24.98 9.96
N ASP A 421 8.90 -26.20 10.27
CA ASP A 421 8.52 -27.43 9.57
C ASP A 421 7.55 -28.30 10.43
N ASP A 422 7.15 -27.82 11.61
CA ASP A 422 6.17 -28.50 12.48
C ASP A 422 4.77 -28.45 11.85
N GLU A 423 4.32 -29.58 11.29
CA GLU A 423 3.03 -29.73 10.62
C GLU A 423 1.84 -29.36 11.53
N ALA A 424 1.92 -29.67 12.82
CA ALA A 424 0.84 -29.34 13.77
C ALA A 424 0.77 -27.83 14.01
N PHE A 425 1.90 -27.16 14.09
CA PHE A 425 1.94 -25.71 14.21
C PHE A 425 1.53 -25.01 12.89
N ILE A 426 2.00 -25.51 11.73
CA ILE A 426 1.55 -25.03 10.41
C ILE A 426 0.03 -25.10 10.28
N ARG A 427 -0.57 -26.21 10.70
CA ARG A 427 -2.05 -26.33 10.68
C ARG A 427 -2.73 -25.26 11.53
N ARG A 428 -2.23 -24.99 12.73
CA ARG A 428 -2.75 -23.93 13.61
C ARG A 428 -2.58 -22.54 13.01
N LEU A 429 -1.47 -22.28 12.30
CA LEU A 429 -1.21 -21.02 11.59
C LEU A 429 -2.22 -20.81 10.44
N ILE A 430 -2.49 -21.87 9.65
CA ILE A 430 -3.46 -21.82 8.56
C ILE A 430 -4.89 -21.53 9.08
N ASP A 431 -5.24 -22.11 10.22
CA ASP A 431 -6.56 -21.91 10.85
C ASP A 431 -6.66 -20.58 11.63
N CYS A 432 -5.57 -19.80 11.73
CA CYS A 432 -5.54 -18.55 12.48
C CYS A 432 -6.19 -17.40 11.69
N THR A 433 -7.36 -16.95 12.13
CA THR A 433 -8.18 -15.93 11.44
C THR A 433 -7.68 -14.48 11.66
N THR A 434 -6.63 -14.27 12.46
CA THR A 434 -6.07 -12.94 12.73
C THR A 434 -4.85 -12.64 11.87
N ILE A 435 -4.47 -13.55 10.96
CA ILE A 435 -3.37 -13.39 10.00
C ILE A 435 -3.97 -13.23 8.61
N ASP A 436 -3.72 -12.09 7.95
CA ASP A 436 -4.23 -11.84 6.60
C ASP A 436 -3.36 -12.49 5.52
N ARG A 437 -2.01 -12.48 5.72
CA ARG A 437 -1.03 -13.10 4.82
C ARG A 437 -0.10 -13.99 5.63
N LEU A 438 -0.03 -15.25 5.25
CA LEU A 438 0.85 -16.23 5.88
C LEU A 438 1.95 -16.65 4.92
N ASN A 439 3.20 -16.40 5.30
CA ASN A 439 4.38 -16.98 4.66
C ASN A 439 4.87 -18.16 5.51
N LEU A 440 5.08 -19.31 4.89
CA LEU A 440 5.68 -20.48 5.54
C LEU A 440 7.13 -20.64 5.05
N GLY A 441 8.06 -20.75 5.97
CA GLY A 441 9.51 -20.79 5.70
C GLY A 441 10.17 -19.39 5.71
N PRO A 442 11.46 -19.30 5.39
CA PRO A 442 12.28 -18.10 5.54
C PRO A 442 12.04 -17.09 4.41
N ILE A 443 10.86 -16.51 4.38
CA ILE A 443 10.43 -15.49 3.41
C ILE A 443 10.32 -14.16 4.13
N PRO A 444 11.03 -13.08 3.70
CA PRO A 444 10.87 -11.76 4.29
C PRO A 444 9.40 -11.30 4.23
N THR A 445 8.90 -10.69 5.31
CA THR A 445 7.52 -10.16 5.36
C THR A 445 7.26 -9.13 4.27
N THR A 446 8.29 -8.46 3.81
CA THR A 446 8.27 -7.41 2.76
C THR A 446 8.25 -7.96 1.33
N ARG A 447 8.45 -9.27 1.17
CA ARG A 447 8.41 -9.93 -0.14
C ARG A 447 6.97 -10.27 -0.50
N LEU A 448 6.41 -9.50 -1.42
CA LEU A 448 5.05 -9.71 -1.92
C LEU A 448 5.04 -10.64 -3.12
N ASP A 449 4.18 -11.64 -3.09
CA ASP A 449 3.72 -12.32 -4.29
C ASP A 449 2.46 -11.61 -4.79
N TRP A 450 2.61 -10.89 -5.91
CA TRP A 450 1.54 -10.09 -6.52
C TRP A 450 0.42 -10.91 -7.13
N LEU A 451 0.62 -12.24 -7.28
CA LEU A 451 -0.40 -13.19 -7.73
C LEU A 451 -1.33 -13.62 -6.58
N GLN A 452 -1.04 -13.17 -5.35
CA GLN A 452 -1.84 -13.45 -4.17
C GLN A 452 -2.57 -12.19 -3.69
N PRO A 453 -3.74 -12.33 -3.04
CA PRO A 453 -4.41 -11.22 -2.39
C PRO A 453 -3.51 -10.52 -1.36
N HIS A 454 -3.71 -9.22 -1.15
CA HIS A 454 -2.98 -8.47 -0.11
C HIS A 454 -3.81 -8.41 1.19
N GLU A 455 -4.74 -7.50 1.28
CA GLU A 455 -5.74 -7.42 2.37
C GLU A 455 -7.12 -7.73 1.79
N GLY A 456 -7.33 -8.99 1.41
CA GLY A 456 -8.48 -9.40 0.61
C GLY A 456 -8.24 -9.32 -0.90
N ASN A 457 -9.18 -9.88 -1.67
CA ASN A 457 -9.09 -9.90 -3.12
C ASN A 457 -9.81 -8.68 -3.71
N ILE A 458 -9.10 -7.88 -4.51
CA ILE A 458 -9.66 -6.67 -5.15
C ILE A 458 -10.88 -6.96 -6.02
N ILE A 459 -10.94 -8.13 -6.67
CA ILE A 459 -12.08 -8.53 -7.49
C ILE A 459 -13.31 -8.77 -6.60
N GLU A 460 -13.17 -9.49 -5.51
CA GLU A 460 -14.25 -9.73 -4.53
C GLU A 460 -14.74 -8.43 -3.88
N PHE A 461 -13.86 -7.48 -3.69
CA PHE A 461 -14.20 -6.16 -3.16
C PHE A 461 -15.02 -5.34 -4.18
N LEU A 462 -14.62 -5.36 -5.46
CA LEU A 462 -15.23 -4.55 -6.50
C LEU A 462 -16.47 -5.20 -7.11
N TYR A 463 -16.57 -6.52 -7.12
CA TYR A 463 -17.61 -7.26 -7.80
C TYR A 463 -18.39 -8.17 -6.87
N ARG A 464 -19.64 -8.41 -7.21
CA ARG A 464 -20.46 -9.44 -6.59
C ARG A 464 -21.05 -10.37 -7.65
N SER A 465 -21.16 -11.64 -7.34
CA SER A 465 -21.90 -12.59 -8.16
C SER A 465 -23.40 -12.28 -8.14
N ARG A 466 -24.09 -12.56 -9.25
CA ARG A 466 -25.53 -12.40 -9.43
C ARG A 466 -26.10 -13.63 -10.10
N ALA A 467 -27.28 -14.09 -9.67
CA ALA A 467 -28.00 -15.11 -10.39
C ALA A 467 -28.47 -14.58 -11.76
N LEU A 468 -28.19 -15.34 -12.83
CA LEU A 468 -28.68 -15.07 -14.18
C LEU A 468 -29.23 -16.36 -14.77
N GLN A 469 -30.49 -16.35 -15.17
CA GLN A 469 -31.14 -17.44 -15.87
C GLN A 469 -31.57 -16.97 -17.25
N LEU A 470 -31.27 -17.77 -18.27
CA LEU A 470 -31.65 -17.52 -19.65
C LEU A 470 -32.64 -18.62 -20.07
N ALA A 471 -33.76 -18.25 -20.71
CA ALA A 471 -34.78 -19.17 -21.19
C ALA A 471 -34.81 -19.22 -22.73
N GLY A 472 -35.13 -20.39 -23.31
CA GLY A 472 -35.36 -20.59 -24.73
C GLY A 472 -34.18 -20.21 -25.62
N GLU A 473 -34.45 -19.58 -26.75
CA GLU A 473 -33.43 -19.15 -27.72
C GLU A 473 -32.43 -18.12 -27.18
N ALA A 474 -32.75 -17.41 -26.07
CA ALA A 474 -31.83 -16.51 -25.42
C ALA A 474 -30.62 -17.26 -24.82
N ALA A 475 -30.76 -18.53 -24.47
CA ALA A 475 -29.67 -19.37 -24.00
C ALA A 475 -28.67 -19.74 -25.10
N ALA A 476 -29.09 -19.67 -26.37
CA ALA A 476 -28.29 -20.02 -27.56
C ALA A 476 -27.72 -18.78 -28.26
N ARG A 477 -28.15 -17.57 -27.90
CA ARG A 477 -27.64 -16.32 -28.51
C ARG A 477 -26.35 -15.92 -27.83
N GLU A 478 -25.31 -15.61 -28.61
CA GLU A 478 -24.26 -14.70 -28.16
C GLU A 478 -24.96 -13.37 -27.82
N MET A 479 -24.89 -12.98 -26.56
CA MET A 479 -25.55 -11.74 -26.14
C MET A 479 -24.85 -10.52 -26.76
N PRO A 480 -25.61 -9.46 -27.04
CA PRO A 480 -25.04 -8.29 -27.69
C PRO A 480 -23.90 -7.72 -26.86
N GLN A 481 -22.83 -7.38 -27.54
CA GLN A 481 -21.80 -6.51 -26.99
C GLN A 481 -22.41 -5.20 -26.50
N PRO A 482 -21.84 -4.52 -25.49
CA PRO A 482 -22.33 -3.21 -25.07
C PRO A 482 -22.49 -2.27 -26.27
N ALA A 483 -23.55 -1.49 -26.30
CA ALA A 483 -24.04 -0.72 -27.46
C ALA A 483 -23.11 0.38 -28.02
N HIS A 484 -21.81 0.33 -27.76
CA HIS A 484 -20.83 1.34 -28.16
C HIS A 484 -19.77 0.85 -29.18
N ALA A 485 -19.92 -0.36 -29.73
CA ALA A 485 -19.03 -0.86 -30.79
C ALA A 485 -19.52 -0.54 -32.22
N ALA A 486 -20.38 0.45 -32.40
CA ALA A 486 -20.86 0.86 -33.72
C ALA A 486 -20.94 2.39 -33.82
N SER A 487 -19.79 3.03 -34.07
CA SER A 487 -19.68 4.23 -34.94
C SER A 487 -18.23 4.60 -35.15
#